data_d8fe6f6b3253aa12d04488df486c366b
#
_entry.id   d8fe6f6b3253aa12d04488df486c366b
#
_cell.length_a   1.000
_cell.length_b   1.000
_cell.length_c   1.000
_cell.angle_alpha   90.00
_cell.angle_beta   90.00
_cell.angle_gamma   90.00
#
_symmetry.space_group_name_H-M   'P 1'
#
loop_
_entity.id
_entity.type
_entity.pdbx_description
1 polymer ?
#
loop_
_entity_poly.entity_id
_entity_poly.type
_entity_poly.pdbx_seq_one_letter_code
_entity_poly.pdbx_strand_id
1 'polypeptide(L)'
;EARWTTTPRNYGWNMTPVLQRGMDLYVRENGVWTMAGAARPGLQDRHASTIVEHMDGQPKECMLYLPAWSELLTLEIGVDEGASVTPLESPYKHRVIVFGSSVTHGASASRPGMTYPARMSRMTGIEFVNLGYSGNCMLQPEFARLLAETDADAFLFDAFSNPSPKMIRERLDAFVATLVKAHPDKPLIFMQTHWHTAGNLDQEAAKFHRERIDTADGMMRRLAKQYDNVYFLDGE
;
A
#
# COMPACT_ATOMS: atom_id res chain seq x y z
N GLU A 1 9.61 5.73 -22.85
CA GLU A 1 10.89 5.37 -22.21
C GLU A 1 10.96 5.98 -20.82
N ALA A 2 11.64 5.30 -19.89
CA ALA A 2 12.00 5.88 -18.60
C ALA A 2 13.49 5.63 -18.30
N ARG A 3 14.12 6.63 -17.66
CA ARG A 3 15.45 6.52 -17.05
C ARG A 3 15.34 6.93 -15.59
N TRP A 4 15.86 6.12 -14.68
CA TRP A 4 15.71 6.39 -13.26
C TRP A 4 16.86 5.81 -12.43
N THR A 5 17.01 6.32 -11.22
CA THR A 5 17.93 5.79 -10.23
C THR A 5 17.20 5.47 -8.94
N THR A 6 17.64 4.43 -8.26
CA THR A 6 17.08 4.01 -6.97
C THR A 6 18.19 3.90 -5.92
N THR A 7 17.80 3.94 -4.65
CA THR A 7 18.70 3.58 -3.56
C THR A 7 19.16 2.13 -3.69
N PRO A 8 20.45 1.83 -3.36
CA PRO A 8 20.95 0.46 -3.31
C PRO A 8 20.16 -0.39 -2.32
N ARG A 9 19.67 -1.54 -2.79
CA ARG A 9 18.97 -2.51 -1.93
C ARG A 9 19.08 -3.90 -2.52
N ASN A 10 19.31 -4.90 -1.70
CA ASN A 10 19.24 -6.29 -2.16
C ASN A 10 17.81 -6.65 -2.56
N TYR A 11 17.66 -7.45 -3.59
CA TYR A 11 16.36 -7.99 -3.99
C TYR A 11 15.82 -8.90 -2.91
N GLY A 12 14.55 -8.68 -2.55
CA GLY A 12 13.84 -9.58 -1.65
C GLY A 12 13.58 -10.94 -2.30
N TRP A 13 13.73 -12.01 -1.55
CA TRP A 13 13.55 -13.39 -2.05
C TRP A 13 12.15 -13.68 -2.59
N ASN A 14 11.15 -12.93 -2.17
CA ASN A 14 9.74 -13.07 -2.55
C ASN A 14 9.22 -11.88 -3.35
N MET A 15 10.10 -11.10 -3.99
CA MET A 15 9.71 -9.90 -4.73
C MET A 15 10.26 -9.92 -6.15
N THR A 16 9.44 -9.46 -7.08
CA THR A 16 9.93 -9.25 -8.45
C THR A 16 10.83 -8.02 -8.52
N PRO A 17 11.82 -7.99 -9.43
CA PRO A 17 12.61 -6.79 -9.69
C PRO A 17 11.74 -5.58 -10.07
N VAL A 18 10.67 -5.80 -10.84
CA VAL A 18 9.75 -4.73 -11.26
C VAL A 18 9.01 -4.13 -10.07
N LEU A 19 8.54 -4.95 -9.12
CA LEU A 19 7.94 -4.44 -7.89
C LEU A 19 8.92 -3.59 -7.10
N GLN A 20 10.13 -4.11 -6.93
CA GLN A 20 11.10 -3.52 -6.01
C GLN A 20 11.70 -2.22 -6.55
N ARG A 21 12.11 -2.17 -7.82
CA ARG A 21 12.86 -1.07 -8.43
C ARG A 21 12.29 -0.59 -9.76
N GLY A 22 11.34 -1.32 -10.34
CA GLY A 22 10.71 -0.97 -11.62
C GLY A 22 9.47 -0.11 -11.44
N MET A 23 8.82 0.14 -12.55
CA MET A 23 7.58 0.92 -12.62
C MET A 23 6.61 0.23 -13.56
N ASP A 24 5.32 0.53 -13.46
CA ASP A 24 4.34 0.10 -14.43
C ASP A 24 3.39 1.23 -14.81
N LEU A 25 3.12 1.32 -16.12
CA LEU A 25 2.31 2.33 -16.75
C LEU A 25 0.91 1.79 -17.01
N TYR A 26 -0.08 2.57 -16.63
CA TYR A 26 -1.47 2.39 -17.00
C TYR A 26 -1.94 3.55 -17.87
N VAL A 27 -2.77 3.25 -18.85
CA VAL A 27 -3.42 4.21 -19.72
C VAL A 27 -4.93 4.11 -19.49
N ARG A 28 -5.61 5.26 -19.47
CA ARG A 28 -7.07 5.30 -19.33
C ARG A 28 -7.73 5.34 -20.69
N GLU A 29 -8.50 4.31 -20.98
CA GLU A 29 -9.28 4.21 -22.21
C GLU A 29 -10.74 3.90 -21.85
N ASN A 30 -11.69 4.68 -22.42
CA ASN A 30 -13.12 4.54 -22.12
C ASN A 30 -13.45 4.52 -20.62
N GLY A 31 -12.71 5.30 -19.82
CA GLY A 31 -12.89 5.36 -18.37
C GLY A 31 -12.23 4.23 -17.57
N VAL A 32 -11.59 3.27 -18.21
CA VAL A 32 -10.96 2.10 -17.58
C VAL A 32 -9.44 2.21 -17.64
N TRP A 33 -8.77 1.97 -16.51
CA TRP A 33 -7.31 1.91 -16.44
C TRP A 33 -6.81 0.55 -16.91
N THR A 34 -6.09 0.53 -18.04
CA THR A 34 -5.49 -0.66 -18.63
C THR A 34 -3.98 -0.60 -18.56
N MET A 35 -3.33 -1.69 -18.19
CA MET A 35 -1.87 -1.75 -18.17
C MET A 35 -1.32 -1.62 -19.60
N ALA A 36 -0.44 -0.63 -19.80
CA ALA A 36 0.24 -0.43 -21.09
C ALA A 36 1.62 -1.09 -21.14
N GLY A 37 2.36 -1.09 -20.02
CA GLY A 37 3.70 -1.68 -19.99
C GLY A 37 4.38 -1.55 -18.64
N ALA A 38 5.60 -2.09 -18.55
CA ALA A 38 6.41 -2.02 -17.34
C ALA A 38 7.85 -1.62 -17.67
N ALA A 39 8.40 -0.70 -16.88
CA ALA A 39 9.82 -0.34 -16.90
C ALA A 39 10.60 -1.38 -16.09
N ARG A 40 11.43 -2.16 -16.78
CA ARG A 40 12.18 -3.27 -16.21
C ARG A 40 13.52 -2.75 -15.66
N PRO A 41 13.79 -2.89 -14.37
CA PRO A 41 15.06 -2.43 -13.80
C PRO A 41 16.20 -3.37 -14.21
N GLY A 42 17.42 -2.81 -14.38
CA GLY A 42 18.64 -3.58 -14.45
C GLY A 42 19.12 -4.03 -13.06
N LEU A 43 20.28 -4.67 -13.01
CA LEU A 43 20.90 -5.15 -11.75
C LEU A 43 21.56 -4.01 -10.95
N GLN A 44 21.92 -2.93 -11.62
CA GLN A 44 22.56 -1.74 -11.03
C GLN A 44 21.49 -0.81 -10.43
N ASP A 45 21.93 0.30 -9.82
CA ASP A 45 21.03 1.30 -9.25
C ASP A 45 20.60 2.39 -10.28
N ARG A 46 21.18 2.34 -11.49
CA ARG A 46 20.77 3.15 -12.65
C ARG A 46 20.06 2.27 -13.66
N HIS A 47 18.91 2.72 -14.09
CA HIS A 47 18.01 1.94 -14.93
C HIS A 47 17.58 2.75 -16.16
N ALA A 48 17.36 2.04 -17.26
CA ALA A 48 16.70 2.57 -18.46
C ALA A 48 15.84 1.46 -19.07
N SER A 49 14.62 1.78 -19.47
CA SER A 49 13.71 0.83 -20.09
C SER A 49 12.71 1.53 -20.97
N THR A 50 12.48 1.00 -22.17
CA THR A 50 11.27 1.29 -22.92
C THR A 50 10.08 0.69 -22.18
N ILE A 51 9.03 1.48 -21.99
CA ILE A 51 7.81 1.01 -21.29
C ILE A 51 6.77 0.53 -22.30
N VAL A 52 6.58 1.31 -23.37
CA VAL A 52 5.62 1.03 -24.44
C VAL A 52 6.17 1.57 -25.76
N GLU A 53 5.86 0.90 -26.85
CA GLU A 53 6.24 1.27 -28.23
C GLU A 53 5.03 1.19 -29.16
N HIS A 54 5.13 1.79 -30.32
CA HIS A 54 4.14 1.70 -31.37
C HIS A 54 2.73 2.17 -30.98
N MET A 55 2.66 3.26 -30.19
CA MET A 55 1.40 3.89 -29.83
C MET A 55 0.79 4.58 -31.05
N ASP A 56 -0.51 4.83 -31.00
CA ASP A 56 -1.31 5.43 -32.08
C ASP A 56 -1.12 6.95 -32.26
N GLY A 57 -0.27 7.57 -31.46
CA GLY A 57 0.03 9.02 -31.49
C GLY A 57 -1.10 9.90 -30.91
N GLN A 58 -2.18 9.31 -30.41
CA GLN A 58 -3.25 10.09 -29.80
C GLN A 58 -2.96 10.45 -28.34
N PRO A 59 -3.44 11.59 -27.83
CA PRO A 59 -3.31 11.94 -26.41
C PRO A 59 -3.89 10.85 -25.51
N LYS A 60 -3.18 10.54 -24.44
CA LYS A 60 -3.55 9.50 -23.47
C LYS A 60 -3.43 10.02 -22.04
N GLU A 61 -4.43 9.74 -21.21
CA GLU A 61 -4.26 9.87 -19.76
C GLU A 61 -3.42 8.70 -19.25
N CYS A 62 -2.33 9.01 -18.57
CA CYS A 62 -1.35 8.03 -18.10
C CYS A 62 -1.21 8.09 -16.58
N MET A 63 -1.05 6.93 -15.96
CA MET A 63 -0.69 6.78 -14.55
C MET A 63 0.52 5.87 -14.43
N LEU A 64 1.63 6.41 -13.91
CA LEU A 64 2.87 5.68 -13.68
C LEU A 64 3.00 5.33 -12.20
N TYR A 65 2.97 4.05 -11.89
CA TYR A 65 3.28 3.56 -10.54
C TYR A 65 4.79 3.45 -10.36
N LEU A 66 5.29 4.09 -9.31
CA LEU A 66 6.71 4.17 -8.98
C LEU A 66 7.18 2.92 -8.21
N PRO A 67 8.52 2.70 -8.08
CA PRO A 67 9.05 1.60 -7.29
C PRO A 67 8.44 1.52 -5.90
N ALA A 68 7.96 0.33 -5.50
CA ALA A 68 7.29 0.18 -4.22
C ALA A 68 8.27 -0.05 -3.05
N TRP A 69 9.51 -0.50 -3.33
CA TRP A 69 10.40 -0.99 -2.27
C TRP A 69 11.74 -0.27 -2.16
N SER A 70 12.26 0.26 -3.25
CA SER A 70 13.45 1.10 -3.27
C SER A 70 13.06 2.55 -3.47
N GLU A 71 13.72 3.44 -2.76
CA GLU A 71 13.50 4.87 -2.92
C GLU A 71 13.92 5.32 -4.33
N LEU A 72 13.05 6.05 -5.00
CA LEU A 72 13.31 6.66 -6.29
C LEU A 72 14.08 7.97 -6.10
N LEU A 73 15.31 8.05 -6.62
CA LEU A 73 16.16 9.22 -6.47
C LEU A 73 16.01 10.20 -7.65
N THR A 74 15.95 9.67 -8.88
CA THR A 74 15.73 10.46 -10.09
C THR A 74 14.78 9.75 -11.04
N LEU A 75 14.02 10.50 -11.82
CA LEU A 75 13.15 9.99 -12.87
C LEU A 75 13.14 10.94 -14.06
N GLU A 76 13.41 10.40 -15.23
CA GLU A 76 13.27 11.07 -16.53
C GLU A 76 12.30 10.25 -17.39
N ILE A 77 11.31 10.91 -17.96
CA ILE A 77 10.38 10.30 -18.91
C ILE A 77 10.71 10.82 -20.31
N GLY A 78 11.05 9.91 -21.20
CA GLY A 78 11.28 10.19 -22.62
C GLY A 78 10.03 9.86 -23.43
N VAL A 79 9.66 10.76 -24.33
CA VAL A 79 8.59 10.60 -25.32
C VAL A 79 9.17 10.80 -26.73
N ASP A 80 8.43 10.46 -27.76
CA ASP A 80 8.85 10.64 -29.15
C ASP A 80 9.06 12.13 -29.48
N GLU A 81 9.91 12.41 -30.47
CA GLU A 81 10.15 13.78 -30.94
C GLU A 81 8.85 14.45 -31.38
N GLY A 82 8.59 15.65 -30.87
CA GLY A 82 7.38 16.40 -31.12
C GLY A 82 6.20 16.05 -30.20
N ALA A 83 6.30 14.99 -29.37
CA ALA A 83 5.33 14.71 -28.32
C ALA A 83 5.63 15.49 -27.03
N SER A 84 4.61 15.64 -26.19
CA SER A 84 4.73 16.34 -24.90
C SER A 84 4.06 15.54 -23.76
N VAL A 85 4.53 15.79 -22.53
CA VAL A 85 3.92 15.28 -21.31
C VAL A 85 3.49 16.48 -20.48
N THR A 86 2.23 16.49 -20.06
CA THR A 86 1.67 17.52 -19.17
C THR A 86 1.13 16.88 -17.90
N PRO A 87 1.36 17.46 -16.72
CA PRO A 87 0.70 17.02 -15.51
C PRO A 87 -0.83 17.08 -15.64
N LEU A 88 -1.51 16.09 -15.11
CA LEU A 88 -2.96 16.09 -14.95
C LEU A 88 -3.30 16.31 -13.48
N GLU A 89 -4.47 16.91 -13.25
CA GLU A 89 -5.04 16.90 -11.90
C GLU A 89 -5.34 15.47 -11.45
N SER A 90 -5.29 15.24 -10.14
CA SER A 90 -5.64 13.93 -9.59
C SER A 90 -7.03 13.51 -10.04
N PRO A 91 -7.21 12.32 -10.61
CA PRO A 91 -8.54 11.83 -10.99
C PRO A 91 -9.41 11.46 -9.77
N TYR A 92 -8.85 11.52 -8.58
CA TYR A 92 -9.49 11.09 -7.35
C TYR A 92 -10.03 12.28 -6.55
N LYS A 93 -11.28 12.16 -6.08
CA LYS A 93 -11.95 13.18 -5.25
C LYS A 93 -11.84 12.90 -3.76
N HIS A 94 -11.66 11.64 -3.40
CA HIS A 94 -11.57 11.18 -2.02
C HIS A 94 -10.26 10.44 -1.80
N ARG A 95 -9.75 10.55 -0.57
CA ARG A 95 -8.49 9.92 -0.15
C ARG A 95 -8.69 9.03 1.05
N VAL A 96 -8.20 7.80 0.95
CA VAL A 96 -8.11 6.83 2.05
C VAL A 96 -6.64 6.53 2.32
N ILE A 97 -6.19 6.74 3.54
CA ILE A 97 -4.87 6.30 3.96
C ILE A 97 -4.93 4.81 4.30
N VAL A 98 -4.06 4.01 3.70
CA VAL A 98 -3.93 2.59 3.99
C VAL A 98 -2.63 2.36 4.77
N PHE A 99 -2.76 2.21 6.08
CA PHE A 99 -1.62 1.94 6.97
C PHE A 99 -1.52 0.44 7.25
N GLY A 100 -0.34 -0.15 7.06
CA GLY A 100 -0.26 -1.59 7.25
C GLY A 100 1.13 -2.22 7.15
N SER A 101 1.10 -3.53 7.05
CA SER A 101 2.25 -4.43 7.05
C SER A 101 2.98 -4.49 5.69
N SER A 102 3.81 -5.53 5.51
CA SER A 102 4.42 -5.86 4.22
C SER A 102 3.40 -6.20 3.14
N VAL A 103 2.22 -6.70 3.51
CA VAL A 103 1.13 -7.00 2.56
C VAL A 103 0.60 -5.70 1.98
N THR A 104 0.36 -4.68 2.80
CA THR A 104 -0.01 -3.33 2.36
C THR A 104 1.09 -2.72 1.50
N HIS A 105 2.34 -2.79 1.94
CA HIS A 105 3.50 -2.29 1.18
C HIS A 105 3.60 -2.93 -0.21
N GLY A 106 3.11 -4.16 -0.36
CA GLY A 106 3.01 -4.87 -1.63
C GLY A 106 3.95 -6.07 -1.76
N ALA A 107 4.42 -6.65 -0.64
CA ALA A 107 5.23 -7.87 -0.69
C ALA A 107 4.56 -8.94 -1.53
N SER A 108 5.33 -9.56 -2.44
CA SER A 108 4.91 -10.58 -3.41
C SER A 108 3.93 -10.11 -4.49
N ALA A 109 3.58 -8.83 -4.57
CA ALA A 109 2.91 -8.30 -5.76
C ALA A 109 3.84 -8.40 -6.98
N SER A 110 3.29 -8.57 -8.17
CA SER A 110 4.09 -8.72 -9.40
C SER A 110 4.76 -7.41 -9.84
N ARG A 111 4.19 -6.26 -9.50
CA ARG A 111 4.64 -4.91 -9.86
C ARG A 111 3.93 -3.86 -8.99
N PRO A 112 4.40 -2.59 -8.96
CA PRO A 112 3.84 -1.55 -8.08
C PRO A 112 2.32 -1.34 -8.21
N GLY A 113 1.80 -1.23 -9.43
CA GLY A 113 0.36 -1.06 -9.68
C GLY A 113 -0.50 -2.28 -9.32
N MET A 114 0.10 -3.40 -8.89
CA MET A 114 -0.62 -4.61 -8.44
C MET A 114 -0.67 -4.75 -6.93
N THR A 115 -0.11 -3.80 -6.17
CA THR A 115 -0.40 -3.71 -4.75
C THR A 115 -1.90 -3.54 -4.53
N TYR A 116 -2.47 -4.07 -3.45
CA TYR A 116 -3.91 -4.01 -3.28
C TYR A 116 -4.43 -2.56 -3.14
N PRO A 117 -3.72 -1.59 -2.49
CA PRO A 117 -4.17 -0.20 -2.50
C PRO A 117 -4.21 0.41 -3.91
N ALA A 118 -3.19 0.15 -4.74
CA ALA A 118 -3.18 0.62 -6.13
C ALA A 118 -4.34 0.03 -6.97
N ARG A 119 -4.65 -1.24 -6.75
CA ARG A 119 -5.82 -1.89 -7.41
C ARG A 119 -7.13 -1.29 -6.93
N MET A 120 -7.29 -1.10 -5.62
CA MET A 120 -8.49 -0.48 -5.05
C MET A 120 -8.70 0.91 -5.65
N SER A 121 -7.65 1.74 -5.77
CA SER A 121 -7.77 3.06 -6.38
C SER A 121 -8.34 3.00 -7.82
N ARG A 122 -7.81 2.12 -8.66
CA ARG A 122 -8.29 1.98 -10.03
C ARG A 122 -9.70 1.39 -10.13
N MET A 123 -10.09 0.52 -9.20
CA MET A 123 -11.41 -0.14 -9.21
C MET A 123 -12.53 0.76 -8.68
N THR A 124 -12.22 1.62 -7.72
CA THR A 124 -13.24 2.41 -7.00
C THR A 124 -13.27 3.89 -7.42
N GLY A 125 -12.19 4.41 -8.01
CA GLY A 125 -12.03 5.85 -8.24
C GLY A 125 -11.77 6.66 -6.97
N ILE A 126 -11.34 6.01 -5.87
CA ILE A 126 -10.90 6.62 -4.62
C ILE A 126 -9.37 6.49 -4.53
N GLU A 127 -8.66 7.52 -4.07
CA GLU A 127 -7.22 7.44 -3.84
C GLU A 127 -6.92 6.63 -2.59
N PHE A 128 -6.30 5.46 -2.74
CA PHE A 128 -5.78 4.68 -1.63
C PHE A 128 -4.27 4.90 -1.53
N VAL A 129 -3.86 5.74 -0.58
CA VAL A 129 -2.45 6.07 -0.34
C VAL A 129 -1.82 4.94 0.48
N ASN A 130 -0.83 4.28 -0.11
CA ASN A 130 -0.16 3.15 0.49
C ASN A 130 0.90 3.59 1.50
N LEU A 131 0.62 3.40 2.78
CA LEU A 131 1.55 3.54 3.90
C LEU A 131 1.85 2.18 4.55
N GLY A 132 2.34 1.23 3.76
CA GLY A 132 2.81 -0.06 4.24
C GLY A 132 4.25 0.03 4.75
N TYR A 133 4.48 -0.44 5.98
CA TYR A 133 5.78 -0.37 6.68
C TYR A 133 6.36 -1.75 6.98
N SER A 134 6.48 -2.59 6.01
CA SER A 134 6.99 -3.97 6.05
C SER A 134 7.76 -4.35 7.33
N GLY A 135 7.20 -5.24 8.14
CA GLY A 135 7.81 -5.68 9.40
C GLY A 135 7.76 -4.66 10.55
N ASN A 136 7.42 -3.40 10.27
CA ASN A 136 7.46 -2.30 11.24
C ASN A 136 6.08 -1.75 11.64
N CYS A 137 4.99 -2.28 11.09
CA CYS A 137 3.64 -1.91 11.48
C CYS A 137 3.27 -2.61 12.79
N MET A 138 3.65 -2.05 13.94
CA MET A 138 3.52 -2.68 15.26
C MET A 138 2.73 -1.79 16.25
N LEU A 139 1.78 -0.98 15.75
CA LEU A 139 0.93 -0.08 16.56
C LEU A 139 1.75 0.90 17.43
N GLN A 140 2.89 1.40 16.90
CA GLN A 140 3.73 2.34 17.62
C GLN A 140 3.03 3.69 17.82
N PRO A 141 3.23 4.38 18.96
CA PRO A 141 2.65 5.69 19.21
C PRO A 141 3.08 6.75 18.19
N GLU A 142 4.28 6.61 17.63
CA GLU A 142 4.82 7.50 16.59
C GLU A 142 3.96 7.48 15.33
N PHE A 143 3.52 6.30 14.89
CA PHE A 143 2.61 6.18 13.76
C PHE A 143 1.22 6.70 14.08
N ALA A 144 0.72 6.50 15.31
CA ALA A 144 -0.56 7.09 15.70
C ALA A 144 -0.52 8.63 15.61
N ARG A 145 0.59 9.26 16.05
CA ARG A 145 0.78 10.71 15.93
C ARG A 145 0.88 11.18 14.48
N LEU A 146 1.68 10.49 13.66
CA LEU A 146 1.80 10.81 12.23
C LEU A 146 0.44 10.74 11.52
N LEU A 147 -0.31 9.67 11.77
CA LEU A 147 -1.63 9.47 11.17
C LEU A 147 -2.66 10.47 11.70
N ALA A 148 -2.52 10.92 12.95
CA ALA A 148 -3.37 11.96 13.55
C ALA A 148 -3.18 13.35 12.88
N GLU A 149 -2.02 13.58 12.28
CA GLU A 149 -1.70 14.83 11.54
C GLU A 149 -1.96 14.70 10.03
N THR A 150 -2.34 13.50 9.55
CA THR A 150 -2.54 13.23 8.12
C THR A 150 -3.98 13.53 7.72
N ASP A 151 -4.16 14.36 6.68
CA ASP A 151 -5.50 14.64 6.14
C ASP A 151 -5.96 13.53 5.18
N ALA A 152 -7.14 12.99 5.44
CA ALA A 152 -7.81 11.99 4.63
C ALA A 152 -9.33 11.96 4.88
N ASP A 153 -10.09 11.36 3.98
CA ASP A 153 -11.52 11.13 4.17
C ASP A 153 -11.81 9.88 5.02
N ALA A 154 -10.89 8.90 5.01
CA ALA A 154 -10.97 7.70 5.83
C ALA A 154 -9.59 7.05 6.01
N PHE A 155 -9.49 6.14 6.97
CA PHE A 155 -8.28 5.36 7.26
C PHE A 155 -8.59 3.87 7.25
N LEU A 156 -7.75 3.08 6.58
CA LEU A 156 -7.83 1.63 6.51
C LEU A 156 -6.55 1.03 7.13
N PHE A 157 -6.72 0.13 8.10
CA PHE A 157 -5.64 -0.43 8.89
C PHE A 157 -5.49 -1.94 8.68
N ASP A 158 -4.43 -2.38 7.98
CA ASP A 158 -3.90 -3.74 7.98
C ASP A 158 -2.81 -3.85 9.05
N ALA A 159 -3.18 -3.69 10.32
CA ALA A 159 -2.25 -3.39 11.39
C ALA A 159 -1.91 -4.57 12.31
N PHE A 160 -2.49 -5.78 12.06
CA PHE A 160 -2.36 -6.91 12.99
C PHE A 160 -1.40 -8.02 12.52
N SER A 161 -0.77 -7.89 11.35
CA SER A 161 0.15 -8.90 10.81
C SER A 161 1.54 -8.91 11.46
N ASN A 162 2.02 -7.75 11.95
CA ASN A 162 3.36 -7.63 12.51
C ASN A 162 3.42 -7.64 14.05
N PRO A 163 2.48 -7.04 14.81
CA PRO A 163 2.58 -7.02 16.26
C PRO A 163 2.34 -8.41 16.86
N SER A 164 3.00 -8.68 18.00
CA SER A 164 2.68 -9.85 18.82
C SER A 164 1.34 -9.65 19.56
N PRO A 165 0.71 -10.72 20.06
CA PRO A 165 -0.49 -10.60 20.91
C PRO A 165 -0.27 -9.64 22.09
N LYS A 166 0.90 -9.69 22.71
CA LYS A 166 1.28 -8.79 23.80
C LYS A 166 1.28 -7.32 23.35
N MET A 167 1.90 -7.02 22.22
CA MET A 167 1.95 -5.65 21.68
C MET A 167 0.55 -5.13 21.34
N ILE A 168 -0.34 -5.98 20.81
CA ILE A 168 -1.73 -5.60 20.53
C ILE A 168 -2.41 -5.20 21.85
N ARG A 169 -2.32 -6.02 22.89
CA ARG A 169 -2.90 -5.72 24.22
C ARG A 169 -2.36 -4.43 24.84
N GLU A 170 -1.08 -4.15 24.66
CA GLU A 170 -0.42 -2.98 25.27
C GLU A 170 -0.64 -1.68 24.50
N ARG A 171 -0.88 -1.74 23.17
CA ARG A 171 -0.79 -0.55 22.32
C ARG A 171 -2.08 -0.16 21.62
N LEU A 172 -2.95 -1.12 21.32
CA LEU A 172 -4.10 -0.89 20.45
C LEU A 172 -5.07 0.18 20.99
N ASP A 173 -5.37 0.15 22.29
CA ASP A 173 -6.31 1.11 22.90
C ASP A 173 -5.80 2.55 22.76
N ALA A 174 -4.53 2.79 23.07
CA ALA A 174 -3.93 4.11 22.96
C ALA A 174 -3.79 4.57 21.49
N PHE A 175 -3.48 3.62 20.59
CA PHE A 175 -3.38 3.88 19.16
C PHE A 175 -4.74 4.35 18.60
N VAL A 176 -5.81 3.60 18.86
CA VAL A 176 -7.18 3.94 18.43
C VAL A 176 -7.66 5.24 19.07
N ALA A 177 -7.48 5.41 20.38
CA ALA A 177 -7.90 6.63 21.08
C ALA A 177 -7.23 7.90 20.52
N THR A 178 -5.94 7.81 20.13
CA THR A 178 -5.23 8.92 19.49
C THR A 178 -5.87 9.30 18.16
N LEU A 179 -6.22 8.32 17.34
CA LEU A 179 -6.83 8.53 16.02
C LEU A 179 -8.27 9.03 16.12
N VAL A 180 -9.09 8.45 17.00
CA VAL A 180 -10.47 8.91 17.24
C VAL A 180 -10.49 10.35 17.70
N LYS A 181 -9.57 10.75 18.59
CA LYS A 181 -9.45 12.13 19.04
C LYS A 181 -9.10 13.11 17.91
N ALA A 182 -8.22 12.70 17.00
CA ALA A 182 -7.77 13.54 15.89
C ALA A 182 -8.79 13.60 14.74
N HIS A 183 -9.50 12.51 14.51
CA HIS A 183 -10.41 12.32 13.38
C HIS A 183 -11.80 11.84 13.85
N PRO A 184 -12.55 12.63 14.64
CA PRO A 184 -13.81 12.19 15.25
C PRO A 184 -14.88 11.85 14.21
N ASP A 185 -14.84 12.47 13.05
CA ASP A 185 -15.86 12.32 11.98
C ASP A 185 -15.37 11.48 10.79
N LYS A 186 -14.16 10.90 10.87
CA LYS A 186 -13.60 10.10 9.78
C LYS A 186 -13.70 8.60 10.09
N PRO A 187 -14.08 7.76 9.14
CA PRO A 187 -14.06 6.30 9.32
C PRO A 187 -12.64 5.77 9.58
N LEU A 188 -12.49 5.02 10.67
CA LEU A 188 -11.28 4.30 11.05
C LEU A 188 -11.58 2.80 10.92
N ILE A 189 -11.18 2.20 9.81
CA ILE A 189 -11.56 0.83 9.41
C ILE A 189 -10.38 -0.10 9.66
N PHE A 190 -10.50 -1.01 10.61
CA PHE A 190 -9.48 -2.02 10.94
C PHE A 190 -9.85 -3.36 10.29
N MET A 191 -8.88 -3.97 9.61
CA MET A 191 -9.04 -5.30 9.02
C MET A 191 -8.34 -6.35 9.90
N GLN A 192 -8.98 -7.51 10.06
CA GLN A 192 -8.35 -8.67 10.67
C GLN A 192 -7.16 -9.15 9.82
N THR A 193 -6.13 -9.66 10.49
CA THR A 193 -4.99 -10.25 9.78
C THR A 193 -5.33 -11.60 9.17
N HIS A 194 -4.72 -11.91 8.04
CA HIS A 194 -4.85 -13.22 7.42
C HIS A 194 -4.09 -14.31 8.21
N TRP A 195 -4.50 -15.56 8.03
CA TRP A 195 -3.77 -16.70 8.55
C TRP A 195 -2.40 -16.84 7.84
N HIS A 196 -1.33 -17.02 8.62
CA HIS A 196 -0.02 -17.27 8.06
C HIS A 196 0.18 -18.77 7.83
N THR A 197 0.59 -19.16 6.63
CA THR A 197 0.74 -20.56 6.21
C THR A 197 1.74 -21.36 7.06
N ALA A 198 2.69 -20.70 7.72
CA ALA A 198 3.57 -21.36 8.70
C ALA A 198 2.78 -22.12 9.77
N GLY A 199 1.62 -21.59 10.19
CA GLY A 199 0.75 -22.24 11.16
C GLY A 199 0.02 -23.49 10.66
N ASN A 200 0.11 -23.86 9.39
CA ASN A 200 -0.58 -25.05 8.88
C ASN A 200 0.01 -26.37 9.43
N LEU A 201 1.31 -26.42 9.64
CA LEU A 201 2.00 -27.62 10.12
C LEU A 201 2.83 -27.35 11.41
N ASP A 202 3.31 -26.14 11.61
CA ASP A 202 4.02 -25.72 12.82
C ASP A 202 3.02 -25.37 13.92
N GLN A 203 2.93 -26.21 14.95
CA GLN A 203 1.97 -26.05 16.05
C GLN A 203 2.23 -24.83 16.92
N GLU A 204 3.50 -24.42 17.07
CA GLU A 204 3.85 -23.21 17.83
C GLU A 204 3.47 -21.96 17.04
N ALA A 205 3.77 -21.93 15.75
CA ALA A 205 3.31 -20.87 14.85
C ALA A 205 1.78 -20.79 14.81
N ALA A 206 1.09 -21.93 14.73
CA ALA A 206 -0.37 -21.99 14.75
C ALA A 206 -0.96 -21.38 16.03
N LYS A 207 -0.40 -21.76 17.20
CA LYS A 207 -0.81 -21.21 18.50
C LYS A 207 -0.61 -19.70 18.56
N PHE A 208 0.56 -19.23 18.14
CA PHE A 208 0.88 -17.80 18.11
C PHE A 208 -0.07 -17.03 17.19
N HIS A 209 -0.35 -17.55 15.99
CA HIS A 209 -1.26 -16.89 15.04
C HIS A 209 -2.69 -16.85 15.53
N ARG A 210 -3.20 -17.92 16.13
CA ARG A 210 -4.54 -17.93 16.77
C ARG A 210 -4.62 -16.89 17.87
N GLU A 211 -3.67 -16.91 18.83
CA GLU A 211 -3.65 -15.94 19.94
C GLU A 211 -3.64 -14.50 19.42
N ARG A 212 -2.90 -14.22 18.35
CA ARG A 212 -2.84 -12.89 17.73
C ARG A 212 -4.20 -12.50 17.12
N ILE A 213 -4.81 -13.38 16.35
CA ILE A 213 -6.13 -13.19 15.74
C ILE A 213 -7.18 -12.97 16.82
N ASP A 214 -7.26 -13.87 17.81
CA ASP A 214 -8.25 -13.78 18.90
C ASP A 214 -8.08 -12.51 19.73
N THR A 215 -6.82 -12.09 19.98
CA THR A 215 -6.52 -10.85 20.70
C THR A 215 -7.00 -9.63 19.92
N ALA A 216 -6.69 -9.55 18.63
CA ALA A 216 -7.13 -8.45 17.77
C ALA A 216 -8.67 -8.40 17.67
N ASP A 217 -9.30 -9.55 17.43
CA ASP A 217 -10.75 -9.68 17.31
C ASP A 217 -11.47 -9.18 18.58
N GLY A 218 -11.10 -9.72 19.75
CA GLY A 218 -11.73 -9.35 21.02
C GLY A 218 -11.60 -7.87 21.35
N MET A 219 -10.41 -7.28 21.09
CA MET A 219 -10.18 -5.87 21.34
C MET A 219 -10.91 -4.98 20.32
N MET A 220 -10.87 -5.33 19.04
CA MET A 220 -11.51 -4.53 18.00
C MET A 220 -13.02 -4.55 18.09
N ARG A 221 -13.65 -5.71 18.38
CA ARG A 221 -15.11 -5.77 18.63
C ARG A 221 -15.54 -4.91 19.82
N ARG A 222 -14.70 -4.76 20.84
CA ARG A 222 -14.94 -3.85 21.96
C ARG A 222 -14.79 -2.39 21.52
N LEU A 223 -13.71 -2.04 20.82
CA LEU A 223 -13.44 -0.67 20.37
C LEU A 223 -14.48 -0.17 19.36
N ALA A 224 -14.93 -1.03 18.44
CA ALA A 224 -16.00 -0.69 17.49
C ALA A 224 -17.36 -0.47 18.16
N LYS A 225 -17.60 -1.01 19.37
CA LYS A 225 -18.77 -0.68 20.19
C LYS A 225 -18.60 0.58 21.02
N GLN A 226 -17.35 0.96 21.29
CA GLN A 226 -17.01 2.12 22.12
C GLN A 226 -17.00 3.44 21.33
N TYR A 227 -16.64 3.37 20.03
CA TYR A 227 -16.46 4.54 19.17
C TYR A 227 -17.29 4.41 17.89
N ASP A 228 -18.13 5.38 17.59
CA ASP A 228 -19.08 5.35 16.47
C ASP A 228 -18.39 5.36 15.09
N ASN A 229 -17.16 5.88 15.01
CA ASN A 229 -16.37 5.96 13.78
C ASN A 229 -15.31 4.88 13.63
N VAL A 230 -15.26 3.89 14.51
CA VAL A 230 -14.35 2.74 14.45
C VAL A 230 -15.09 1.52 13.91
N TYR A 231 -14.58 0.94 12.84
CA TYR A 231 -15.14 -0.22 12.16
C TYR A 231 -14.14 -1.37 12.17
N PHE A 232 -14.65 -2.59 12.27
CA PHE A 232 -13.82 -3.78 12.20
C PHE A 232 -14.34 -4.75 11.13
N LEU A 233 -13.45 -5.11 10.19
CA LEU A 233 -13.68 -6.13 9.17
C LEU A 233 -13.00 -7.41 9.64
N ASP A 234 -13.78 -8.35 10.13
CA ASP A 234 -13.30 -9.59 10.76
C ASP A 234 -12.84 -10.68 9.77
N GLY A 235 -13.15 -10.52 8.48
CA GLY A 235 -12.70 -11.45 7.44
C GLY A 235 -13.61 -12.67 7.26
N GLU A 236 -14.78 -12.71 7.91
CA GLU A 236 -15.82 -13.74 7.75
C GLU A 236 -16.76 -13.46 6.57
#